data_fd7a18583d62d74152fa68a296e89194
#
_entry.id   fd7a18583d62d74152fa68a296e89194
#
_cell.length_a   1.000
_cell.length_b   1.000
_cell.length_c   1.000
_cell.angle_alpha   90.00
_cell.angle_beta   90.00
_cell.angle_gamma   90.00
#
_symmetry.space_group_name_H-M   'P 1'
#
loop_
_entity.id
_entity.type
_entity.pdbx_description
1 polymer ?
#
loop_
_entity_poly.entity_id
_entity_poly.type
_entity_poly.pdbx_seq_one_letter_code
_entity_poly.pdbx_strand_id
1 'polypeptide(L)'
;MQTFSRFRFPHAVLTSCAAVLLSLGGASPAAAAPSAGDTFPQDRQDLLKNKKYQQGLKALENRLPLEASKHFQECLSSQNLAESQKAIIRPFLAEALIRAKKTEEGLNAWEQLSDSPMKSYWTAVGLFNKGSFTKALEKLTAIPETDPLSLYGLQLKAQLARQLQDRQLLLETLSRLGQAESPAVSRPACLLLADVLVNQECYQDAAAILEQLKTETEAGTDSNRLIRSYTELIEGKLASKQGNLDQAIKTFSAVMDNKSYPEKIRDLSRLALARAEIAREKSNPEQAEEETRYQPQEEEAPHTAGTAEERLLAFIGGKAESALLMDAFNILLEEDIFQTNPQALEKLNGWVKARDASRQPAAMYAMGSLLLEKDDLSGAVKMAEEGLSKYPQSLPVQILSLNTITVLLDKNRLQDAERLISKYPGSSPDLVFQQGALAFLKKDYSLAQKLFREAARRASETTAENALFNENLAALNANDASGAAALIKEAADSSRLRESILFEQAHYAAKRMAPQAAELLANFITLAETPALKTQARLDQAEVALNLNPPDLETVQAILPLLEKEQLSPEQTMQLARLNILEEESRQEWPSAIQSCRRAIALDSEGKQADMLYLKLGELLYKNGDFHEAQLVLQP
;
A
#
# COMPACT_ATOMS: atom_id res chain seq x y z
N MET A 1 -16.66 7.41 -9.14
CA MET A 1 -15.96 6.67 -8.10
C MET A 1 -14.97 5.74 -8.78
N GLN A 2 -13.68 6.09 -8.79
CA GLN A 2 -12.69 5.13 -9.19
C GLN A 2 -12.74 3.99 -8.17
N THR A 3 -12.98 2.84 -8.68
CA THR A 3 -13.21 1.56 -8.06
C THR A 3 -12.37 1.33 -6.81
N PHE A 4 -13.02 1.03 -5.71
CA PHE A 4 -12.45 0.44 -4.49
C PHE A 4 -11.73 -0.91 -4.76
N SER A 5 -11.72 -1.36 -5.99
CA SER A 5 -11.19 -2.63 -6.44
C SER A 5 -9.68 -2.57 -6.63
N ARG A 6 -8.89 -2.55 -5.59
CA ARG A 6 -7.51 -3.04 -5.54
C ARG A 6 -6.82 -2.75 -4.20
N PHE A 7 -7.44 -3.08 -3.09
CA PHE A 7 -6.68 -3.41 -1.90
C PHE A 7 -6.26 -4.88 -1.95
N ARG A 8 -5.38 -5.23 -2.87
CA ARG A 8 -4.48 -6.35 -2.63
C ARG A 8 -3.41 -5.81 -1.69
N PHE A 9 -3.52 -6.14 -0.41
CA PHE A 9 -2.41 -5.92 0.52
C PHE A 9 -1.18 -6.60 -0.09
N PRO A 10 -0.05 -5.89 -0.30
CA PRO A 10 1.15 -6.51 -0.82
C PRO A 10 1.56 -7.63 0.14
N HIS A 11 1.87 -8.78 -0.43
CA HIS A 11 2.22 -10.01 0.25
C HIS A 11 3.21 -9.78 1.41
N ALA A 12 2.77 -10.11 2.64
CA ALA A 12 3.50 -9.85 3.88
C ALA A 12 4.71 -10.77 4.10
N VAL A 13 4.96 -11.76 3.22
CA VAL A 13 5.97 -12.81 3.42
C VAL A 13 7.37 -12.27 3.64
N LEU A 14 7.74 -11.15 3.05
CA LEU A 14 9.08 -10.57 3.19
C LEU A 14 9.16 -9.32 4.09
N THR A 15 8.02 -8.74 4.47
CA THR A 15 8.00 -7.63 5.43
C THR A 15 8.52 -8.02 6.81
N SER A 16 8.37 -9.28 7.22
CA SER A 16 8.90 -9.77 8.49
C SER A 16 10.43 -9.95 8.47
N CYS A 17 11.01 -10.37 7.33
CA CYS A 17 12.46 -10.53 7.19
C CYS A 17 13.20 -9.19 7.25
N ALA A 18 12.69 -8.19 6.53
CA ALA A 18 13.29 -6.86 6.47
C ALA A 18 13.24 -6.12 7.83
N ALA A 19 12.16 -6.27 8.59
CA ALA A 19 12.07 -5.67 9.92
C ALA A 19 13.08 -6.28 10.88
N VAL A 20 13.33 -7.60 10.80
CA VAL A 20 14.34 -8.30 11.60
C VAL A 20 15.75 -7.90 11.19
N LEU A 21 16.03 -7.82 9.89
CA LEU A 21 17.37 -7.48 9.38
C LEU A 21 17.77 -6.04 9.69
N LEU A 22 16.85 -5.08 9.60
CA LEU A 22 17.12 -3.68 9.96
C LEU A 22 17.19 -3.44 11.48
N SER A 23 16.62 -4.35 12.29
CA SER A 23 16.69 -4.27 13.77
C SER A 23 17.97 -4.88 14.36
N LEU A 24 18.77 -5.62 13.58
CA LEU A 24 20.00 -6.26 14.04
C LEU A 24 21.16 -5.28 14.32
N GLY A 25 21.07 -4.02 13.87
CA GLY A 25 22.01 -2.94 14.21
C GLY A 25 21.77 -2.35 15.61
N GLY A 26 21.80 -3.17 16.64
CA GLY A 26 21.28 -2.88 17.97
C GLY A 26 22.14 -2.00 18.91
N ALA A 27 23.00 -1.10 18.41
CA ALA A 27 23.61 -0.07 19.27
C ALA A 27 22.68 1.16 19.35
N SER A 28 22.49 1.71 20.56
CA SER A 28 21.74 2.96 20.73
C SER A 28 22.48 4.10 20.05
N PRO A 29 21.84 4.91 19.17
CA PRO A 29 22.46 6.11 18.60
C PRO A 29 22.99 7.07 19.66
N ALA A 30 22.40 7.07 20.86
CA ALA A 30 22.83 7.88 21.99
C ALA A 30 24.21 7.50 22.54
N ALA A 31 24.68 6.26 22.30
CA ALA A 31 26.01 5.84 22.69
C ALA A 31 27.10 6.26 21.68
N ALA A 32 26.73 6.53 20.43
CA ALA A 32 27.65 6.84 19.34
C ALA A 32 27.74 8.34 19.00
N ALA A 33 26.78 9.17 19.44
CA ALA A 33 26.78 10.59 19.13
C ALA A 33 27.65 11.38 20.12
N PRO A 34 28.47 12.36 19.64
CA PRO A 34 29.06 13.35 20.54
C PRO A 34 27.90 14.08 21.23
N SER A 35 27.80 13.85 22.53
CA SER A 35 26.70 14.43 23.32
C SER A 35 26.98 15.91 23.56
N ALA A 36 25.94 16.70 23.83
CA ALA A 36 26.08 18.06 24.36
C ALA A 36 27.04 18.14 25.57
N GLY A 37 27.40 16.99 26.18
CA GLY A 37 28.38 16.83 27.21
C GLY A 37 29.84 17.07 26.79
N ASP A 38 30.17 17.03 25.50
CA ASP A 38 31.52 17.32 25.03
C ASP A 38 31.84 18.81 25.12
N THR A 39 30.81 19.66 25.16
CA THR A 39 30.91 21.12 25.36
C THR A 39 31.09 21.51 26.83
N PHE A 40 30.70 20.62 27.77
CA PHE A 40 30.73 20.86 29.23
C PHE A 40 31.24 19.59 29.99
N PRO A 41 32.54 19.23 29.89
CA PRO A 41 33.02 17.96 30.42
C PRO A 41 32.89 17.86 31.94
N GLN A 42 33.02 18.99 32.69
CA GLN A 42 32.86 19.01 34.13
C GLN A 42 31.42 18.73 34.56
N ASP A 43 30.45 19.38 33.92
CA ASP A 43 29.03 19.19 34.19
C ASP A 43 28.57 17.74 33.92
N ARG A 44 29.14 17.11 32.89
CA ARG A 44 28.89 15.70 32.58
C ARG A 44 29.44 14.77 33.67
N GLN A 45 30.65 15.04 34.16
CA GLN A 45 31.23 14.27 35.27
C GLN A 45 30.41 14.39 36.55
N ASP A 46 29.90 15.57 36.85
CA ASP A 46 29.06 15.78 38.03
C ASP A 46 27.67 15.14 37.88
N LEU A 47 27.10 15.15 36.67
CA LEU A 47 25.86 14.41 36.36
C LEU A 47 26.03 12.90 36.52
N LEU A 48 27.21 12.34 36.20
CA LEU A 48 27.47 10.93 36.41
C LEU A 48 27.50 10.52 37.90
N LYS A 49 27.56 11.48 38.85
CA LYS A 49 27.36 11.25 40.28
C LYS A 49 25.88 11.30 40.68
N ASN A 50 25.01 11.85 39.84
CA ASN A 50 23.58 11.96 40.10
C ASN A 50 22.89 10.60 39.91
N LYS A 51 22.33 10.04 40.99
CA LYS A 51 21.69 8.72 41.00
C LYS A 51 20.55 8.60 40.00
N LYS A 52 19.71 9.65 39.85
CA LYS A 52 18.55 9.64 38.92
C LYS A 52 19.01 9.66 37.47
N TYR A 53 20.04 10.45 37.14
CA TYR A 53 20.60 10.48 35.80
C TYR A 53 21.19 9.11 35.40
N GLN A 54 21.99 8.48 36.33
CA GLN A 54 22.51 7.13 36.12
C GLN A 54 21.39 6.09 35.90
N GLN A 55 20.32 6.14 36.72
CA GLN A 55 19.17 5.25 36.56
C GLN A 55 18.50 5.44 35.22
N GLY A 56 18.35 6.69 34.74
CA GLY A 56 17.80 7.00 33.43
C GLY A 56 18.62 6.42 32.27
N LEU A 57 19.95 6.61 32.32
CA LEU A 57 20.89 6.03 31.33
C LEU A 57 20.82 4.50 31.32
N LYS A 58 20.91 3.87 32.50
CA LYS A 58 20.79 2.40 32.60
C LYS A 58 19.45 1.86 32.12
N ALA A 59 18.36 2.59 32.36
CA ALA A 59 17.05 2.22 31.84
C ALA A 59 16.98 2.30 30.30
N LEU A 60 17.61 3.31 29.67
CA LEU A 60 17.74 3.38 28.21
C LEU A 60 18.57 2.21 27.65
N GLU A 61 19.71 1.88 28.26
CA GLU A 61 20.53 0.73 27.87
C GLU A 61 19.77 -0.58 27.98
N ASN A 62 18.96 -0.74 29.03
CA ASN A 62 18.11 -1.91 29.24
C ASN A 62 16.82 -1.90 28.40
N ARG A 63 16.66 -0.96 27.47
CA ARG A 63 15.47 -0.80 26.61
C ARG A 63 14.15 -0.59 27.40
N LEU A 64 14.22 0.12 28.51
CA LEU A 64 13.09 0.50 29.37
C LEU A 64 12.80 2.03 29.25
N PRO A 65 12.35 2.51 28.09
CA PRO A 65 12.27 3.95 27.81
C PRO A 65 11.26 4.69 28.69
N LEU A 66 10.20 4.03 29.13
CA LEU A 66 9.21 4.63 30.02
C LEU A 66 9.80 4.92 31.40
N GLU A 67 10.62 4.01 31.94
CA GLU A 67 11.34 4.20 33.21
C GLU A 67 12.41 5.27 33.04
N ALA A 68 13.14 5.24 31.92
CA ALA A 68 14.14 6.25 31.61
C ALA A 68 13.53 7.65 31.60
N SER A 69 12.41 7.84 30.94
CA SER A 69 11.73 9.14 30.88
C SER A 69 11.35 9.66 32.26
N LYS A 70 10.84 8.79 33.16
CA LYS A 70 10.53 9.15 34.55
C LYS A 70 11.76 9.62 35.30
N HIS A 71 12.86 8.85 35.22
CA HIS A 71 14.09 9.20 35.91
C HIS A 71 14.70 10.51 35.42
N PHE A 72 14.68 10.77 34.11
CA PHE A 72 15.13 12.06 33.56
C PHE A 72 14.21 13.21 33.96
N GLN A 73 12.89 13.03 34.00
CA GLN A 73 11.95 14.04 34.50
C GLN A 73 12.17 14.36 35.97
N GLU A 74 12.34 13.33 36.82
CA GLU A 74 12.66 13.51 38.24
C GLU A 74 14.02 14.21 38.42
N CYS A 75 14.99 13.90 37.56
CA CYS A 75 16.28 14.58 37.59
C CYS A 75 16.16 16.05 37.26
N LEU A 76 15.42 16.40 36.16
CA LEU A 76 15.20 17.78 35.71
C LEU A 76 14.38 18.62 36.70
N SER A 77 13.51 18.00 37.48
CA SER A 77 12.73 18.68 38.52
C SER A 77 13.54 19.02 39.80
N SER A 78 14.77 18.52 39.89
CA SER A 78 15.68 18.82 41.01
C SER A 78 16.11 20.30 40.96
N GLN A 79 15.93 21.01 42.09
CA GLN A 79 16.26 22.45 42.21
C GLN A 79 17.77 22.76 42.16
N ASN A 80 18.64 21.73 42.28
CA ASN A 80 20.09 21.90 42.42
C ASN A 80 20.87 21.74 41.12
N LEU A 81 20.20 21.65 39.95
CA LEU A 81 20.86 21.49 38.65
C LEU A 81 21.08 22.83 37.96
N ALA A 82 22.33 23.05 37.50
CA ALA A 82 22.66 24.18 36.61
C ALA A 82 21.92 24.04 35.24
N GLU A 83 21.65 25.14 34.55
CA GLU A 83 21.03 25.08 33.22
C GLU A 83 21.89 24.33 32.19
N SER A 84 23.23 24.41 32.29
CA SER A 84 24.17 23.59 31.50
C SER A 84 23.98 22.08 31.71
N GLN A 85 23.75 21.65 32.96
CA GLN A 85 23.45 20.26 33.28
C GLN A 85 22.06 19.84 32.79
N LYS A 86 21.06 20.70 32.89
CA LYS A 86 19.72 20.44 32.30
C LYS A 86 19.77 20.32 30.80
N ALA A 87 20.61 21.13 30.12
CA ALA A 87 20.80 21.05 28.67
C ALA A 87 21.36 19.69 28.22
N ILE A 88 22.20 19.03 29.07
CA ILE A 88 22.69 17.68 28.78
C ILE A 88 21.60 16.62 28.98
N ILE A 89 20.68 16.78 29.93
CA ILE A 89 19.64 15.77 30.25
C ILE A 89 18.45 15.84 29.27
N ARG A 90 18.06 17.03 28.83
CA ARG A 90 16.88 17.24 27.95
C ARG A 90 16.87 16.38 26.69
N PRO A 91 17.97 16.21 25.92
CA PRO A 91 18.02 15.29 24.76
C PRO A 91 17.69 13.84 25.12
N PHE A 92 18.22 13.32 26.26
CA PHE A 92 17.94 11.96 26.70
C PHE A 92 16.47 11.77 27.12
N LEU A 93 15.86 12.79 27.74
CA LEU A 93 14.43 12.76 28.03
C LEU A 93 13.60 12.72 26.75
N ALA A 94 13.92 13.58 25.78
CA ALA A 94 13.19 13.63 24.51
C ALA A 94 13.33 12.32 23.70
N GLU A 95 14.54 11.72 23.70
CA GLU A 95 14.76 10.37 23.14
C GLU A 95 13.91 9.32 23.85
N ALA A 96 13.96 9.30 25.19
CA ALA A 96 13.20 8.33 26.00
C ALA A 96 11.70 8.41 25.75
N LEU A 97 11.15 9.62 25.59
CA LEU A 97 9.75 9.84 25.27
C LEU A 97 9.36 9.27 23.89
N ILE A 98 10.18 9.52 22.85
CA ILE A 98 9.94 8.97 21.52
C ILE A 98 10.00 7.43 21.55
N ARG A 99 11.02 6.85 22.20
CA ARG A 99 11.16 5.40 22.36
C ARG A 99 10.00 4.78 23.16
N ALA A 100 9.45 5.52 24.14
CA ALA A 100 8.27 5.12 24.92
C ALA A 100 6.95 5.25 24.16
N LYS A 101 6.97 5.60 22.87
CA LYS A 101 5.81 5.90 22.02
C LYS A 101 4.96 7.09 22.50
N LYS A 102 5.50 7.95 23.37
CA LYS A 102 4.96 9.26 23.72
C LYS A 102 5.43 10.31 22.73
N THR A 103 5.08 10.09 21.47
CA THR A 103 5.69 10.77 20.31
C THR A 103 5.46 12.28 20.35
N GLU A 104 4.25 12.74 20.70
CA GLU A 104 3.93 14.18 20.79
C GLU A 104 4.78 14.88 21.85
N GLU A 105 4.84 14.31 23.05
CA GLU A 105 5.64 14.86 24.15
C GLU A 105 7.13 14.91 23.76
N GLY A 106 7.61 13.85 23.09
CA GLY A 106 9.00 13.76 22.62
C GLY A 106 9.33 14.78 21.53
N LEU A 107 8.46 14.97 20.53
CA LEU A 107 8.63 15.97 19.48
C LEU A 107 8.66 17.38 20.05
N ASN A 108 7.72 17.72 20.91
CA ASN A 108 7.69 19.02 21.59
C ASN A 108 8.95 19.28 22.44
N ALA A 109 9.47 18.22 23.08
CA ALA A 109 10.73 18.32 23.81
C ALA A 109 11.92 18.60 22.87
N TRP A 110 11.98 17.95 21.68
CA TRP A 110 13.02 18.20 20.68
C TRP A 110 12.91 19.60 20.05
N GLU A 111 11.70 20.12 19.82
CA GLU A 111 11.50 21.47 19.28
C GLU A 111 12.17 22.56 20.13
N GLN A 112 12.20 22.39 21.45
CA GLN A 112 12.78 23.33 22.39
C GLN A 112 14.32 23.28 22.45
N LEU A 113 14.96 22.34 21.77
CA LEU A 113 16.41 22.19 21.75
C LEU A 113 17.03 22.87 20.53
N SER A 114 18.31 23.23 20.63
CA SER A 114 19.08 23.77 19.53
C SER A 114 19.20 22.74 18.38
N ASP A 115 19.36 23.24 17.16
CA ASP A 115 19.51 22.38 16.00
C ASP A 115 20.81 21.59 16.07
N SER A 116 20.69 20.30 15.78
CA SER A 116 21.79 19.33 15.80
C SER A 116 21.43 18.10 14.98
N PRO A 117 22.41 17.32 14.49
CA PRO A 117 22.15 16.05 13.83
C PRO A 117 21.29 15.10 14.68
N MET A 118 21.50 15.07 15.99
CA MET A 118 20.72 14.28 16.94
C MET A 118 19.26 14.73 16.99
N LYS A 119 18.98 16.05 17.02
CA LYS A 119 17.62 16.60 16.93
C LYS A 119 16.96 16.18 15.63
N SER A 120 17.65 16.34 14.50
CA SER A 120 17.14 15.96 13.18
C SER A 120 16.78 14.47 13.12
N TYR A 121 17.67 13.60 13.61
CA TYR A 121 17.44 12.15 13.64
C TYR A 121 16.22 11.77 14.49
N TRP A 122 16.16 12.24 15.76
CA TRP A 122 15.06 11.86 16.66
C TRP A 122 13.74 12.52 16.29
N THR A 123 13.76 13.70 15.70
CA THR A 123 12.56 14.31 15.10
C THR A 123 12.06 13.45 13.94
N ALA A 124 12.96 12.96 13.08
CA ALA A 124 12.60 12.04 11.99
C ALA A 124 12.01 10.71 12.53
N VAL A 125 12.60 10.13 13.59
CA VAL A 125 12.02 8.94 14.26
C VAL A 125 10.63 9.21 14.82
N GLY A 126 10.44 10.36 15.45
CA GLY A 126 9.12 10.77 15.98
C GLY A 126 8.09 10.95 14.86
N LEU A 127 8.46 11.61 13.77
CA LEU A 127 7.61 11.78 12.59
C LEU A 127 7.30 10.43 11.91
N PHE A 128 8.27 9.52 11.83
CA PHE A 128 8.06 8.15 11.36
C PHE A 128 7.01 7.41 12.21
N ASN A 129 7.11 7.50 13.53
CA ASN A 129 6.13 6.90 14.45
C ASN A 129 4.71 7.49 14.31
N LYS A 130 4.60 8.74 13.82
CA LYS A 130 3.33 9.40 13.50
C LYS A 130 2.80 9.07 12.10
N GLY A 131 3.56 8.37 11.29
CA GLY A 131 3.22 8.12 9.88
C GLY A 131 3.47 9.32 8.95
N SER A 132 4.13 10.39 9.42
CA SER A 132 4.48 11.56 8.60
C SER A 132 5.81 11.33 7.87
N PHE A 133 5.80 10.39 6.91
CA PHE A 133 7.02 9.84 6.30
C PHE A 133 7.81 10.85 5.47
N THR A 134 7.15 11.67 4.66
CA THR A 134 7.80 12.70 3.85
C THR A 134 8.53 13.72 4.72
N LYS A 135 7.86 14.23 5.77
CA LYS A 135 8.49 15.15 6.73
C LYS A 135 9.64 14.52 7.50
N ALA A 136 9.53 13.22 7.81
CA ALA A 136 10.63 12.48 8.43
C ALA A 136 11.85 12.41 7.50
N LEU A 137 11.62 12.17 6.20
CA LEU A 137 12.67 12.12 5.19
C LEU A 137 13.40 13.47 5.07
N GLU A 138 12.65 14.59 5.03
CA GLU A 138 13.21 15.95 5.00
C GLU A 138 14.13 16.21 6.20
N LYS A 139 13.75 15.76 7.41
CA LYS A 139 14.60 15.93 8.60
C LYS A 139 15.92 15.18 8.50
N LEU A 140 15.95 14.03 7.84
CA LEU A 140 17.18 13.26 7.65
C LEU A 140 18.18 13.93 6.69
N THR A 141 17.74 14.79 5.77
CA THR A 141 18.64 15.52 4.86
C THR A 141 19.53 16.53 5.59
N ALA A 142 19.14 16.95 6.78
CA ALA A 142 19.93 17.86 7.61
C ALA A 142 21.10 17.19 8.36
N ILE A 143 21.23 15.86 8.27
CA ILE A 143 22.32 15.12 8.92
C ILE A 143 23.52 15.06 7.95
N PRO A 144 24.68 15.63 8.30
CA PRO A 144 25.87 15.56 7.46
C PRO A 144 26.32 14.11 7.24
N GLU A 145 26.85 13.78 6.07
CA GLU A 145 27.36 12.44 5.77
C GLU A 145 28.53 12.01 6.64
N THR A 146 29.31 12.97 7.11
CA THR A 146 30.44 12.75 8.01
C THR A 146 30.06 12.56 9.49
N ASP A 147 28.78 12.79 9.82
CA ASP A 147 28.30 12.62 11.20
C ASP A 147 28.11 11.12 11.54
N PRO A 148 28.49 10.67 12.73
CA PRO A 148 28.26 9.28 13.16
C PRO A 148 26.80 8.82 13.10
N LEU A 149 25.83 9.74 13.13
CA LEU A 149 24.41 9.46 12.97
C LEU A 149 23.98 9.24 11.51
N SER A 150 24.83 9.56 10.53
CA SER A 150 24.51 9.40 9.11
C SER A 150 24.09 7.96 8.77
N LEU A 151 24.79 6.97 9.34
CA LEU A 151 24.48 5.55 9.14
C LEU A 151 23.10 5.17 9.68
N TYR A 152 22.75 5.67 10.88
CA TYR A 152 21.41 5.48 11.45
C TYR A 152 20.35 6.23 10.65
N GLY A 153 20.68 7.42 10.15
CA GLY A 153 19.85 8.19 9.23
C GLY A 153 19.55 7.43 7.94
N LEU A 154 20.56 6.78 7.34
CA LEU A 154 20.38 5.93 6.16
C LEU A 154 19.50 4.70 6.46
N GLN A 155 19.67 4.05 7.62
CA GLN A 155 18.80 2.93 8.01
C GLN A 155 17.33 3.37 8.15
N LEU A 156 17.06 4.52 8.75
CA LEU A 156 15.71 5.08 8.84
C LEU A 156 15.20 5.52 7.45
N LYS A 157 16.07 6.08 6.59
CA LYS A 157 15.75 6.45 5.21
C LYS A 157 15.30 5.23 4.39
N ALA A 158 15.97 4.08 4.54
CA ALA A 158 15.55 2.84 3.90
C ALA A 158 14.16 2.36 4.39
N GLN A 159 13.87 2.50 5.69
CA GLN A 159 12.55 2.19 6.23
C GLN A 159 11.48 3.15 5.68
N LEU A 160 11.78 4.44 5.62
CA LEU A 160 10.91 5.46 5.04
C LEU A 160 10.63 5.19 3.56
N ALA A 161 11.67 4.92 2.75
CA ALA A 161 11.52 4.58 1.34
C ALA A 161 10.60 3.37 1.11
N ARG A 162 10.64 2.37 2.01
CA ARG A 162 9.70 1.24 1.97
C ARG A 162 8.27 1.64 2.29
N GLN A 163 8.06 2.50 3.30
CA GLN A 163 6.73 2.98 3.67
C GLN A 163 6.12 3.87 2.57
N LEU A 164 6.95 4.69 1.94
CA LEU A 164 6.59 5.55 0.81
C LEU A 164 6.44 4.77 -0.51
N GLN A 165 6.83 3.49 -0.53
CA GLN A 165 6.92 2.67 -1.74
C GLN A 165 7.83 3.29 -2.82
N ASP A 166 8.75 4.18 -2.41
CA ASP A 166 9.75 4.80 -3.27
C ASP A 166 10.89 3.83 -3.55
N ARG A 167 10.77 3.12 -4.66
CA ARG A 167 11.72 2.08 -5.08
C ARG A 167 13.10 2.64 -5.39
N GLN A 168 13.18 3.80 -6.00
CA GLN A 168 14.45 4.41 -6.38
C GLN A 168 15.23 4.85 -5.14
N LEU A 169 14.57 5.54 -4.22
CA LEU A 169 15.14 5.94 -2.95
C LEU A 169 15.59 4.74 -2.12
N LEU A 170 14.81 3.64 -2.13
CA LEU A 170 15.15 2.40 -1.43
C LEU A 170 16.42 1.77 -2.00
N LEU A 171 16.53 1.62 -3.32
CA LEU A 171 17.71 1.07 -3.99
C LEU A 171 18.96 1.90 -3.70
N GLU A 172 18.88 3.23 -3.88
CA GLU A 172 20.00 4.13 -3.58
C GLU A 172 20.46 4.00 -2.13
N THR A 173 19.51 4.03 -1.20
CA THR A 173 19.81 3.99 0.23
C THR A 173 20.40 2.64 0.66
N LEU A 174 19.87 1.52 0.15
CA LEU A 174 20.39 0.18 0.44
C LEU A 174 21.78 -0.03 -0.18
N SER A 175 22.02 0.50 -1.39
CA SER A 175 23.34 0.46 -2.04
C SER A 175 24.40 1.18 -1.19
N ARG A 176 24.07 2.37 -0.67
CA ARG A 176 24.97 3.11 0.25
C ARG A 176 25.20 2.38 1.57
N LEU A 177 24.16 1.78 2.16
CA LEU A 177 24.29 0.97 3.37
C LEU A 177 25.12 -0.30 3.12
N GLY A 178 25.02 -0.90 1.95
CA GLY A 178 25.82 -2.06 1.53
C GLY A 178 27.32 -1.78 1.46
N GLN A 179 27.70 -0.52 1.23
CA GLN A 179 29.10 -0.06 1.20
C GLN A 179 29.65 0.33 2.57
N ALA A 180 28.85 0.21 3.64
CA ALA A 180 29.31 0.56 4.99
C ALA A 180 30.45 -0.38 5.46
N GLU A 181 31.44 0.17 6.12
CA GLU A 181 32.60 -0.60 6.65
C GLU A 181 32.19 -1.67 7.66
N SER A 182 31.09 -1.47 8.37
CA SER A 182 30.60 -2.42 9.37
C SER A 182 29.82 -3.58 8.72
N PRO A 183 30.32 -4.83 8.79
CA PRO A 183 29.60 -6.00 8.29
C PRO A 183 28.23 -6.22 8.95
N ALA A 184 28.04 -5.73 10.17
CA ALA A 184 26.74 -5.79 10.86
C ALA A 184 25.67 -4.89 10.20
N VAL A 185 26.06 -3.92 9.39
CA VAL A 185 25.18 -3.02 8.65
C VAL A 185 25.16 -3.37 7.18
N SER A 186 26.33 -3.56 6.56
CA SER A 186 26.42 -3.78 5.10
C SER A 186 25.76 -5.10 4.67
N ARG A 187 25.99 -6.21 5.36
CA ARG A 187 25.43 -7.51 4.97
C ARG A 187 23.89 -7.57 5.00
N PRO A 188 23.21 -7.14 6.07
CA PRO A 188 21.75 -7.03 6.06
C PRO A 188 21.22 -6.10 4.96
N ALA A 189 21.91 -4.99 4.68
CA ALA A 189 21.53 -4.08 3.60
C ALA A 189 21.68 -4.72 2.22
N CYS A 190 22.77 -5.44 1.98
CA CYS A 190 22.99 -6.21 0.75
C CYS A 190 21.93 -7.30 0.55
N LEU A 191 21.53 -8.02 1.62
CA LEU A 191 20.43 -8.98 1.54
C LEU A 191 19.11 -8.33 1.11
N LEU A 192 18.76 -7.20 1.73
CA LEU A 192 17.55 -6.46 1.36
C LEU A 192 17.62 -5.90 -0.06
N LEU A 193 18.80 -5.41 -0.46
CA LEU A 193 19.03 -4.92 -1.81
C LEU A 193 18.84 -6.05 -2.84
N ALA A 194 19.43 -7.22 -2.60
CA ALA A 194 19.24 -8.38 -3.46
C ALA A 194 17.77 -8.79 -3.57
N ASP A 195 17.02 -8.83 -2.45
CA ASP A 195 15.59 -9.15 -2.45
C ASP A 195 14.76 -8.13 -3.24
N VAL A 196 15.06 -6.84 -3.09
CA VAL A 196 14.40 -5.77 -3.87
C VAL A 196 14.70 -5.92 -5.36
N LEU A 197 15.96 -6.19 -5.73
CA LEU A 197 16.37 -6.38 -7.11
C LEU A 197 15.72 -7.62 -7.76
N VAL A 198 15.57 -8.73 -7.01
CA VAL A 198 14.82 -9.91 -7.47
C VAL A 198 13.36 -9.54 -7.77
N ASN A 199 12.73 -8.75 -6.91
CA ASN A 199 11.35 -8.32 -7.13
C ASN A 199 11.19 -7.31 -8.28
N GLN A 200 12.29 -6.66 -8.70
CA GLN A 200 12.33 -5.70 -9.83
C GLN A 200 12.85 -6.36 -11.13
N GLU A 201 13.04 -7.67 -11.14
CA GLU A 201 13.54 -8.43 -12.29
C GLU A 201 14.98 -8.06 -12.70
N CYS A 202 15.73 -7.36 -11.83
CA CYS A 202 17.15 -7.05 -12.01
C CYS A 202 18.01 -8.24 -11.54
N TYR A 203 17.85 -9.39 -12.20
CA TYR A 203 18.38 -10.67 -11.75
C TYR A 203 19.90 -10.77 -11.73
N GLN A 204 20.60 -10.10 -12.66
CA GLN A 204 22.07 -10.14 -12.74
C GLN A 204 22.71 -9.43 -11.55
N ASP A 205 22.19 -8.24 -11.19
CA ASP A 205 22.69 -7.47 -10.07
C ASP A 205 22.39 -8.18 -8.73
N ALA A 206 21.19 -8.77 -8.61
CA ALA A 206 20.83 -9.57 -7.45
C ALA A 206 21.77 -10.77 -7.27
N ALA A 207 22.07 -11.51 -8.35
CA ALA A 207 22.97 -12.66 -8.31
C ALA A 207 24.38 -12.27 -7.87
N ALA A 208 24.91 -11.15 -8.39
CA ALA A 208 26.25 -10.67 -8.01
C ALA A 208 26.36 -10.37 -6.51
N ILE A 209 25.35 -9.71 -5.93
CA ILE A 209 25.30 -9.40 -4.51
C ILE A 209 25.20 -10.68 -3.67
N LEU A 210 24.38 -11.64 -4.09
CA LEU A 210 24.21 -12.92 -3.36
C LEU A 210 25.50 -13.74 -3.38
N GLU A 211 26.24 -13.78 -4.48
CA GLU A 211 27.53 -14.47 -4.59
C GLU A 211 28.59 -13.81 -3.70
N GLN A 212 28.64 -12.48 -3.65
CA GLN A 212 29.50 -11.76 -2.71
C GLN A 212 29.19 -12.13 -1.26
N LEU A 213 27.91 -12.12 -0.87
CA LEU A 213 27.49 -12.48 0.50
C LEU A 213 27.83 -13.92 0.87
N LYS A 214 27.79 -14.86 -0.08
CA LYS A 214 28.22 -16.25 0.14
C LYS A 214 29.71 -16.32 0.48
N THR A 215 30.54 -15.69 -0.34
CA THR A 215 32.00 -15.71 -0.12
C THR A 215 32.38 -15.06 1.22
N GLU A 216 31.73 -13.96 1.58
CA GLU A 216 31.99 -13.26 2.84
C GLU A 216 31.49 -14.03 4.09
N THR A 217 30.59 -15.00 3.94
CA THR A 217 29.95 -15.71 5.05
C THR A 217 30.39 -17.16 5.21
N GLU A 218 31.41 -17.60 4.48
CA GLU A 218 31.97 -18.97 4.57
C GLU A 218 32.49 -19.33 5.96
N ALA A 219 32.96 -18.35 6.76
CA ALA A 219 33.45 -18.59 8.13
C ALA A 219 32.31 -18.71 9.14
N GLY A 220 32.28 -19.80 9.90
CA GLY A 220 31.17 -20.36 10.66
C GLY A 220 30.74 -19.65 11.96
N THR A 221 30.64 -18.33 12.02
CA THR A 221 30.02 -17.62 13.17
C THR A 221 28.49 -17.68 13.10
N ASP A 222 27.78 -17.57 14.23
CA ASP A 222 26.31 -17.60 14.25
C ASP A 222 25.70 -16.46 13.44
N SER A 223 26.34 -15.28 13.43
CA SER A 223 25.90 -14.16 12.60
C SER A 223 26.03 -14.45 11.11
N ASN A 224 27.14 -15.06 10.68
CA ASN A 224 27.36 -15.47 9.30
C ASN A 224 26.36 -16.55 8.87
N ARG A 225 26.03 -17.49 9.76
CA ARG A 225 25.05 -18.54 9.51
C ARG A 225 23.65 -17.96 9.25
N LEU A 226 23.24 -16.95 10.00
CA LEU A 226 21.97 -16.25 9.78
C LEU A 226 21.95 -15.56 8.42
N ILE A 227 22.98 -14.77 8.09
CA ILE A 227 23.09 -14.10 6.79
C ILE A 227 23.06 -15.12 5.65
N ARG A 228 23.85 -16.19 5.76
CA ARG A 228 23.91 -17.27 4.76
C ARG A 228 22.55 -17.92 4.51
N SER A 229 21.80 -18.21 5.60
CA SER A 229 20.47 -18.82 5.46
C SER A 229 19.49 -17.93 4.71
N TYR A 230 19.54 -16.60 4.88
CA TYR A 230 18.75 -15.65 4.08
C TYR A 230 19.28 -15.54 2.65
N THR A 231 20.59 -15.56 2.44
CA THR A 231 21.20 -15.53 1.10
C THR A 231 20.67 -16.69 0.26
N GLU A 232 20.74 -17.91 0.77
CA GLU A 232 20.24 -19.11 0.09
C GLU A 232 18.72 -19.06 -0.13
N LEU A 233 17.95 -18.53 0.81
CA LEU A 233 16.49 -18.33 0.63
C LEU A 233 16.19 -17.36 -0.54
N ILE A 234 16.94 -16.24 -0.64
CA ILE A 234 16.76 -15.26 -1.72
C ILE A 234 17.24 -15.83 -3.07
N GLU A 235 18.27 -16.67 -3.08
CA GLU A 235 18.70 -17.39 -4.30
C GLU A 235 17.63 -18.33 -4.83
N GLY A 236 16.98 -19.09 -3.95
CA GLY A 236 15.83 -19.90 -4.34
C GLY A 236 14.72 -19.04 -4.94
N LYS A 237 14.45 -17.87 -4.36
CA LYS A 237 13.48 -16.92 -4.90
C LYS A 237 13.89 -16.35 -6.25
N LEU A 238 15.18 -16.02 -6.43
CA LEU A 238 15.75 -15.58 -7.70
C LEU A 238 15.54 -16.62 -8.79
N ALA A 239 15.91 -17.88 -8.52
CA ALA A 239 15.71 -19.00 -9.45
C ALA A 239 14.23 -19.17 -9.81
N SER A 240 13.33 -19.08 -8.83
CA SER A 240 11.88 -19.18 -9.06
C SER A 240 11.37 -18.04 -9.96
N LYS A 241 11.82 -16.81 -9.75
CA LYS A 241 11.44 -15.64 -10.56
C LYS A 241 11.98 -15.69 -11.98
N GLN A 242 13.14 -16.34 -12.20
CA GLN A 242 13.70 -16.61 -13.51
C GLN A 242 13.01 -17.78 -14.24
N GLY A 243 12.02 -18.43 -13.63
CA GLY A 243 11.37 -19.61 -14.18
C GLY A 243 12.16 -20.92 -14.02
N ASN A 244 13.33 -20.89 -13.35
CA ASN A 244 14.14 -22.07 -13.09
C ASN A 244 13.64 -22.78 -11.83
N LEU A 245 12.45 -23.40 -11.95
CA LEU A 245 11.73 -23.97 -10.82
C LEU A 245 12.46 -25.15 -10.18
N ASP A 246 13.14 -25.99 -10.95
CA ASP A 246 13.91 -27.13 -10.41
C ASP A 246 15.08 -26.67 -9.52
N GLN A 247 15.80 -25.63 -9.94
CA GLN A 247 16.85 -25.05 -9.13
C GLN A 247 16.28 -24.39 -7.87
N ALA A 248 15.13 -23.70 -7.97
CA ALA A 248 14.44 -23.10 -6.83
C ALA A 248 14.04 -24.18 -5.80
N ILE A 249 13.41 -25.26 -6.25
CA ILE A 249 13.00 -26.41 -5.43
C ILE A 249 14.21 -27.00 -4.71
N LYS A 250 15.31 -27.28 -5.44
CA LYS A 250 16.54 -27.80 -4.86
C LYS A 250 17.10 -26.89 -3.77
N THR A 251 17.14 -25.59 -4.02
CA THR A 251 17.68 -24.60 -3.07
C THR A 251 16.80 -24.50 -1.82
N PHE A 252 15.49 -24.40 -1.99
CA PHE A 252 14.56 -24.32 -0.85
C PHE A 252 14.57 -25.60 -0.02
N SER A 253 14.65 -26.78 -0.63
CA SER A 253 14.79 -28.05 0.09
C SER A 253 16.06 -28.10 0.92
N ALA A 254 17.19 -27.67 0.36
CA ALA A 254 18.46 -27.63 1.08
C ALA A 254 18.41 -26.69 2.31
N VAL A 255 17.78 -25.51 2.18
CA VAL A 255 17.59 -24.57 3.31
C VAL A 255 16.66 -25.15 4.37
N MET A 256 15.56 -25.78 3.95
CA MET A 256 14.58 -26.40 4.85
C MET A 256 15.19 -27.51 5.67
N ASP A 257 16.01 -28.38 5.06
CA ASP A 257 16.61 -29.55 5.71
C ASP A 257 17.81 -29.21 6.60
N ASN A 258 18.39 -28.03 6.42
CA ASN A 258 19.55 -27.62 7.21
C ASN A 258 19.18 -27.26 8.66
N LYS A 259 19.29 -28.23 9.57
CA LYS A 259 18.97 -28.08 10.99
C LYS A 259 19.81 -27.01 11.71
N SER A 260 20.92 -26.55 11.14
CA SER A 260 21.72 -25.46 11.71
C SER A 260 21.11 -24.08 11.45
N TYR A 261 20.16 -23.95 10.54
CA TYR A 261 19.48 -22.71 10.22
C TYR A 261 18.32 -22.43 11.18
N PRO A 262 18.00 -21.15 11.45
CA PRO A 262 16.87 -20.79 12.29
C PRO A 262 15.55 -21.40 11.80
N GLU A 263 14.72 -21.87 12.72
CA GLU A 263 13.42 -22.50 12.40
C GLU A 263 12.55 -21.62 11.50
N LYS A 264 12.52 -20.32 11.79
CA LYS A 264 11.78 -19.35 10.99
C LYS A 264 12.21 -19.32 9.52
N ILE A 265 13.50 -19.42 9.22
CA ILE A 265 14.03 -19.45 7.85
C ILE A 265 13.65 -20.76 7.16
N ARG A 266 13.75 -21.87 7.88
CA ARG A 266 13.34 -23.19 7.38
C ARG A 266 11.85 -23.23 7.07
N ASP A 267 11.02 -22.58 7.89
CA ASP A 267 9.57 -22.47 7.66
C ASP A 267 9.25 -21.57 6.46
N LEU A 268 9.95 -20.43 6.31
CA LEU A 268 9.84 -19.60 5.11
C LEU A 268 10.24 -20.37 3.84
N SER A 269 11.32 -21.16 3.94
CA SER A 269 11.77 -21.99 2.81
C SER A 269 10.75 -23.08 2.47
N ARG A 270 10.10 -23.68 3.49
CA ARG A 270 9.02 -24.67 3.30
C ARG A 270 7.83 -24.08 2.52
N LEU A 271 7.43 -22.85 2.84
CA LEU A 271 6.37 -22.13 2.10
C LEU A 271 6.78 -21.79 0.67
N ALA A 272 8.02 -21.33 0.48
CA ALA A 272 8.57 -21.00 -0.83
C ALA A 272 8.73 -22.25 -1.72
N LEU A 273 9.16 -23.38 -1.11
CA LEU A 273 9.25 -24.69 -1.76
C LEU A 273 7.89 -25.13 -2.29
N ALA A 274 6.89 -25.14 -1.44
CA ALA A 274 5.53 -25.57 -1.83
C ALA A 274 4.98 -24.70 -2.99
N ARG A 275 5.21 -23.39 -2.96
CA ARG A 275 4.80 -22.48 -4.04
C ARG A 275 5.55 -22.79 -5.36
N ALA A 276 6.85 -23.08 -5.29
CA ALA A 276 7.65 -23.42 -6.48
C ALA A 276 7.23 -24.78 -7.09
N GLU A 277 6.90 -25.77 -6.26
CA GLU A 277 6.40 -27.06 -6.69
C GLU A 277 5.04 -26.96 -7.37
N ILE A 278 4.08 -26.24 -6.78
CA ILE A 278 2.76 -25.98 -7.39
C ILE A 278 2.92 -25.28 -8.74
N ALA A 279 3.82 -24.28 -8.81
CA ALA A 279 4.09 -23.59 -10.07
C ALA A 279 4.71 -24.53 -11.14
N ARG A 280 5.60 -25.45 -10.74
CA ARG A 280 6.18 -26.47 -11.62
C ARG A 280 5.11 -27.43 -12.13
N GLU A 281 4.26 -27.95 -11.26
CA GLU A 281 3.16 -28.84 -11.62
C GLU A 281 2.19 -28.19 -12.62
N LYS A 282 1.87 -26.91 -12.45
CA LYS A 282 1.04 -26.13 -13.39
C LYS A 282 1.73 -25.91 -14.74
N SER A 283 3.06 -25.78 -14.75
CA SER A 283 3.83 -25.53 -15.98
C SER A 283 4.04 -26.77 -16.83
N ASN A 284 4.10 -27.98 -16.22
CA ASN A 284 4.35 -29.27 -16.88
C ASN A 284 3.46 -30.37 -16.29
N PRO A 285 2.16 -30.38 -16.58
CA PRO A 285 1.24 -31.35 -15.99
C PRO A 285 1.52 -32.82 -16.40
N GLU A 286 2.04 -33.06 -17.58
CA GLU A 286 2.38 -34.43 -18.08
C GLU A 286 3.58 -35.04 -17.33
N GLN A 287 4.61 -34.23 -17.00
CA GLN A 287 5.76 -34.70 -16.23
C GLN A 287 5.41 -34.92 -14.75
N ALA A 288 4.52 -34.13 -14.19
CA ALA A 288 4.06 -34.29 -12.82
C ALA A 288 3.27 -35.61 -12.61
N GLU A 289 2.48 -36.02 -13.60
CA GLU A 289 1.79 -37.33 -13.57
C GLU A 289 2.77 -38.52 -13.70
N GLU A 290 3.86 -38.38 -14.43
CA GLU A 290 4.88 -39.41 -14.62
C GLU A 290 5.75 -39.59 -13.37
N GLU A 291 6.18 -38.51 -12.73
CA GLU A 291 6.93 -38.53 -11.46
C GLU A 291 6.11 -39.11 -10.30
N THR A 292 4.81 -38.86 -10.24
CA THR A 292 3.90 -39.48 -9.25
C THR A 292 3.68 -40.96 -9.45
N ARG A 293 3.85 -41.48 -10.67
CA ARG A 293 3.77 -42.92 -11.00
C ARG A 293 5.05 -43.68 -10.71
N TYR A 294 6.20 -42.99 -10.67
CA TYR A 294 7.51 -43.61 -10.53
C TYR A 294 8.21 -43.09 -9.27
N GLN A 295 7.68 -43.39 -8.10
CA GLN A 295 8.42 -43.21 -6.84
C GLN A 295 9.25 -44.46 -6.56
N PRO A 296 10.60 -44.40 -6.68
CA PRO A 296 11.46 -45.45 -6.14
C PRO A 296 11.33 -45.46 -4.63
N GLN A 297 11.25 -46.64 -4.02
CA GLN A 297 11.33 -46.86 -2.58
C GLN A 297 12.76 -46.59 -2.06
N GLU A 298 13.30 -45.42 -2.25
CA GLU A 298 14.49 -44.97 -1.54
C GLU A 298 14.01 -44.16 -0.30
N GLU A 299 14.69 -44.37 0.82
CA GLU A 299 14.41 -43.73 2.12
C GLU A 299 14.36 -42.21 1.96
N GLU A 300 13.23 -41.69 1.52
CA GLU A 300 12.99 -40.24 1.43
C GLU A 300 12.97 -39.66 2.85
N ALA A 301 13.65 -38.52 3.01
CA ALA A 301 13.58 -37.74 4.23
C ALA A 301 12.09 -37.48 4.55
N PRO A 302 11.62 -37.69 5.79
CA PRO A 302 10.19 -37.67 6.15
C PRO A 302 9.46 -36.33 5.89
N HIS A 303 10.17 -35.33 5.37
CA HIS A 303 9.66 -33.99 5.11
C HIS A 303 9.29 -33.72 3.63
N THR A 304 9.59 -34.65 2.70
CA THR A 304 9.30 -34.54 1.27
C THR A 304 8.18 -35.50 0.82
N ALA A 305 7.67 -36.34 1.72
CA ALA A 305 6.56 -37.25 1.41
C ALA A 305 5.25 -36.47 1.19
N GLY A 306 4.55 -36.78 0.10
CA GLY A 306 3.26 -36.17 -0.27
C GLY A 306 3.38 -34.96 -1.21
N THR A 307 2.22 -34.52 -1.72
CA THR A 307 2.15 -33.36 -2.63
C THR A 307 2.48 -32.06 -1.91
N ALA A 308 2.81 -30.99 -2.66
CA ALA A 308 3.03 -29.64 -2.11
C ALA A 308 1.84 -29.15 -1.29
N GLU A 309 0.62 -29.45 -1.75
CA GLU A 309 -0.62 -29.14 -1.06
C GLU A 309 -0.72 -29.87 0.29
N GLU A 310 -0.42 -31.17 0.32
CA GLU A 310 -0.45 -31.96 1.55
C GLU A 310 0.53 -31.46 2.60
N ARG A 311 1.74 -31.06 2.15
CA ARG A 311 2.75 -30.47 3.03
C ARG A 311 2.34 -29.10 3.57
N LEU A 312 1.70 -28.23 2.76
CA LEU A 312 1.12 -26.96 3.24
C LEU A 312 0.01 -27.20 4.25
N LEU A 313 -0.88 -28.15 3.98
CA LEU A 313 -1.95 -28.52 4.90
C LEU A 313 -1.42 -29.12 6.21
N ALA A 314 -0.33 -29.91 6.14
CA ALA A 314 0.37 -30.42 7.31
C ALA A 314 1.09 -29.31 8.09
N PHE A 315 1.71 -28.34 7.40
CA PHE A 315 2.33 -27.16 8.01
C PHE A 315 1.30 -26.34 8.79
N ILE A 316 0.14 -26.04 8.18
CA ILE A 316 -0.97 -25.36 8.85
C ILE A 316 -1.47 -26.19 10.04
N GLY A 317 -1.51 -27.51 9.92
CA GLY A 317 -1.89 -28.43 11.01
C GLY A 317 -0.90 -28.49 12.17
N GLY A 318 0.35 -28.07 11.95
CA GLY A 318 1.45 -28.08 12.93
C GLY A 318 1.46 -26.89 13.89
N LYS A 319 2.63 -26.65 14.51
CA LYS A 319 2.89 -25.49 15.38
C LYS A 319 3.68 -24.43 14.58
N ALA A 320 2.98 -23.58 13.84
CA ALA A 320 3.59 -22.49 13.12
C ALA A 320 3.24 -21.13 13.73
N GLU A 321 4.11 -20.13 13.55
CA GLU A 321 3.80 -18.74 13.91
C GLU A 321 2.57 -18.22 13.15
N SER A 322 1.71 -17.42 13.79
CA SER A 322 0.45 -16.97 13.18
C SER A 322 0.65 -16.15 11.89
N ALA A 323 1.77 -15.44 11.74
CA ALA A 323 2.11 -14.73 10.52
C ALA A 323 2.34 -15.69 9.34
N LEU A 324 3.10 -16.77 9.56
CA LEU A 324 3.38 -17.80 8.55
C LEU A 324 2.13 -18.64 8.22
N LEU A 325 1.23 -18.81 9.17
CA LEU A 325 -0.07 -19.46 8.90
C LEU A 325 -0.90 -18.66 7.89
N MET A 326 -0.92 -17.34 8.01
CA MET A 326 -1.63 -16.49 7.05
C MET A 326 -1.02 -16.60 5.65
N ASP A 327 0.31 -16.64 5.55
CA ASP A 327 1.01 -16.83 4.27
C ASP A 327 0.72 -18.21 3.65
N ALA A 328 0.68 -19.26 4.46
CA ALA A 328 0.33 -20.60 3.99
C ALA A 328 -1.12 -20.66 3.47
N PHE A 329 -2.07 -20.03 4.17
CA PHE A 329 -3.45 -19.93 3.70
C PHE A 329 -3.57 -19.09 2.42
N ASN A 330 -2.79 -18.01 2.29
CA ASN A 330 -2.76 -17.20 1.08
C ASN A 330 -2.28 -18.01 -0.13
N ILE A 331 -1.26 -18.85 0.02
CA ILE A 331 -0.82 -19.75 -1.06
C ILE A 331 -1.96 -20.66 -1.51
N LEU A 332 -2.67 -21.29 -0.56
CA LEU A 332 -3.78 -22.18 -0.88
C LEU A 332 -4.98 -21.45 -1.52
N LEU A 333 -5.20 -20.17 -1.20
CA LEU A 333 -6.22 -19.34 -1.82
C LEU A 333 -5.80 -18.91 -3.24
N GLU A 334 -4.57 -18.37 -3.41
CA GLU A 334 -4.05 -17.88 -4.69
C GLU A 334 -3.96 -18.99 -5.75
N GLU A 335 -3.73 -20.21 -5.32
CA GLU A 335 -3.60 -21.38 -6.18
C GLU A 335 -4.92 -22.16 -6.35
N ASP A 336 -6.04 -21.62 -5.86
CA ASP A 336 -7.41 -22.20 -5.93
C ASP A 336 -7.55 -23.58 -5.28
N ILE A 337 -6.64 -23.97 -4.37
CA ILE A 337 -6.61 -25.31 -3.79
C ILE A 337 -7.89 -25.62 -3.01
N PHE A 338 -8.46 -24.65 -2.30
CA PHE A 338 -9.73 -24.86 -1.57
C PHE A 338 -10.95 -25.01 -2.49
N GLN A 339 -10.82 -24.65 -3.77
CA GLN A 339 -11.89 -24.81 -4.76
C GLN A 339 -11.75 -26.13 -5.52
N THR A 340 -10.53 -26.58 -5.74
CA THR A 340 -10.19 -27.79 -6.54
C THR A 340 -10.02 -29.04 -5.69
N ASN A 341 -9.61 -28.90 -4.40
CA ASN A 341 -9.35 -30.03 -3.50
C ASN A 341 -10.38 -30.09 -2.34
N PRO A 342 -11.39 -31.02 -2.39
CA PRO A 342 -12.40 -31.15 -1.34
C PRO A 342 -11.84 -31.47 0.06
N GLN A 343 -10.71 -32.20 0.13
CA GLN A 343 -10.08 -32.55 1.42
C GLN A 343 -9.45 -31.31 2.07
N ALA A 344 -8.84 -30.42 1.26
CA ALA A 344 -8.32 -29.14 1.74
C ALA A 344 -9.45 -28.26 2.30
N LEU A 345 -10.58 -28.21 1.60
CA LEU A 345 -11.76 -27.46 2.05
C LEU A 345 -12.35 -28.07 3.35
N GLU A 346 -12.38 -29.40 3.48
CA GLU A 346 -12.81 -30.06 4.72
C GLU A 346 -11.91 -29.71 5.90
N LYS A 347 -10.57 -29.74 5.71
CA LYS A 347 -9.60 -29.31 6.72
C LYS A 347 -9.79 -27.83 7.10
N LEU A 348 -9.99 -26.94 6.13
CA LEU A 348 -10.28 -25.52 6.40
C LEU A 348 -11.53 -25.38 7.28
N ASN A 349 -12.62 -26.07 6.94
CA ASN A 349 -13.84 -26.10 7.74
C ASN A 349 -13.59 -26.62 9.18
N GLY A 350 -12.72 -27.62 9.32
CA GLY A 350 -12.28 -28.14 10.60
C GLY A 350 -11.54 -27.10 11.44
N TRP A 351 -10.59 -26.39 10.85
CA TRP A 351 -9.81 -25.35 11.53
C TRP A 351 -10.64 -24.12 11.92
N VAL A 352 -11.63 -23.74 11.09
CA VAL A 352 -12.59 -22.68 11.43
C VAL A 352 -13.41 -23.04 12.66
N LYS A 353 -13.78 -24.33 12.83
CA LYS A 353 -14.56 -24.84 13.98
C LYS A 353 -13.69 -25.15 15.20
N ALA A 354 -12.40 -25.36 15.01
CA ALA A 354 -11.48 -25.69 16.10
C ALA A 354 -11.33 -24.51 17.08
N ARG A 355 -11.24 -24.83 18.39
CA ARG A 355 -10.98 -23.81 19.42
C ARG A 355 -9.46 -23.59 19.61
N ASP A 356 -8.78 -23.30 18.52
CA ASP A 356 -7.34 -23.05 18.51
C ASP A 356 -7.08 -21.58 18.21
N ALA A 357 -6.78 -20.80 19.24
CA ALA A 357 -6.60 -19.36 19.13
C ALA A 357 -5.40 -18.95 18.25
N SER A 358 -4.45 -19.83 17.98
CA SER A 358 -3.30 -19.56 17.11
C SER A 358 -3.66 -19.69 15.62
N ARG A 359 -4.51 -20.64 15.27
CA ARG A 359 -4.84 -21.02 13.89
C ARG A 359 -6.20 -20.53 13.44
N GLN A 360 -7.21 -20.60 14.32
CA GLN A 360 -8.59 -20.26 13.96
C GLN A 360 -8.74 -18.87 13.31
N PRO A 361 -8.08 -17.79 13.79
CA PRO A 361 -8.18 -16.48 13.14
C PRO A 361 -7.74 -16.48 11.67
N ALA A 362 -6.63 -17.15 11.35
CA ALA A 362 -6.12 -17.25 9.99
C ALA A 362 -7.03 -18.15 9.11
N ALA A 363 -7.59 -19.22 9.68
CA ALA A 363 -8.57 -20.07 9.00
C ALA A 363 -9.89 -19.32 8.72
N MET A 364 -10.35 -18.47 9.64
CA MET A 364 -11.52 -17.61 9.44
C MET A 364 -11.27 -16.58 8.33
N TYR A 365 -10.07 -16.01 8.29
CA TYR A 365 -9.65 -15.13 7.19
C TYR A 365 -9.71 -15.87 5.85
N ALA A 366 -9.12 -17.06 5.75
CA ALA A 366 -9.11 -17.84 4.51
C ALA A 366 -10.54 -18.23 4.06
N MET A 367 -11.38 -18.70 4.99
CA MET A 367 -12.77 -19.04 4.69
C MET A 367 -13.56 -17.80 4.26
N GLY A 368 -13.40 -16.67 4.95
CA GLY A 368 -14.09 -15.43 4.61
C GLY A 368 -13.65 -14.89 3.25
N SER A 369 -12.36 -14.97 2.90
CA SER A 369 -11.86 -14.61 1.58
C SER A 369 -12.46 -15.48 0.47
N LEU A 370 -12.53 -16.80 0.69
CA LEU A 370 -13.15 -17.74 -0.24
C LEU A 370 -14.66 -17.43 -0.44
N LEU A 371 -15.36 -17.03 0.62
CA LEU A 371 -16.77 -16.63 0.52
C LEU A 371 -16.94 -15.33 -0.28
N LEU A 372 -16.02 -14.35 -0.10
CA LEU A 372 -16.03 -13.13 -0.91
C LEU A 372 -15.76 -13.40 -2.39
N GLU A 373 -14.83 -14.31 -2.73
CA GLU A 373 -14.56 -14.73 -4.11
C GLU A 373 -15.79 -15.41 -4.76
N LYS A 374 -16.55 -16.16 -3.98
CA LYS A 374 -17.80 -16.80 -4.43
C LYS A 374 -19.03 -15.88 -4.41
N ASP A 375 -18.84 -14.59 -4.13
CA ASP A 375 -19.90 -13.58 -3.95
C ASP A 375 -20.93 -13.94 -2.83
N ASP A 376 -20.57 -14.83 -1.90
CA ASP A 376 -21.36 -15.11 -0.69
C ASP A 376 -21.08 -14.06 0.39
N LEU A 377 -21.61 -12.86 0.16
CA LEU A 377 -21.43 -11.73 1.07
C LEU A 377 -22.04 -12.01 2.46
N SER A 378 -23.14 -12.77 2.53
CA SER A 378 -23.79 -13.07 3.80
C SER A 378 -22.97 -14.01 4.66
N GLY A 379 -22.34 -15.01 4.05
CA GLY A 379 -21.39 -15.90 4.69
C GLY A 379 -20.14 -15.16 5.16
N ALA A 380 -19.56 -14.28 4.32
CA ALA A 380 -18.39 -13.48 4.64
C ALA A 380 -18.64 -12.53 5.83
N VAL A 381 -19.78 -11.82 5.84
CA VAL A 381 -20.20 -10.97 6.96
C VAL A 381 -20.30 -11.76 8.26
N LYS A 382 -20.96 -12.91 8.24
CA LYS A 382 -21.08 -13.78 9.41
C LYS A 382 -19.71 -14.23 9.93
N MET A 383 -18.81 -14.60 9.02
CA MET A 383 -17.45 -15.03 9.37
C MET A 383 -16.64 -13.86 10.00
N ALA A 384 -16.72 -12.67 9.42
CA ALA A 384 -16.06 -11.48 9.95
C ALA A 384 -16.61 -11.06 11.33
N GLU A 385 -17.94 -11.07 11.51
CA GLU A 385 -18.59 -10.77 12.80
C GLU A 385 -18.21 -11.77 13.90
N GLU A 386 -18.21 -13.06 13.58
CA GLU A 386 -17.79 -14.11 14.50
C GLU A 386 -16.31 -13.96 14.88
N GLY A 387 -15.46 -13.66 13.89
CA GLY A 387 -14.04 -13.40 14.08
C GLY A 387 -13.80 -12.20 15.00
N LEU A 388 -14.44 -11.06 14.74
CA LEU A 388 -14.34 -9.86 15.59
C LEU A 388 -14.82 -10.10 17.01
N SER A 389 -15.86 -10.91 17.18
CA SER A 389 -16.38 -11.27 18.51
C SER A 389 -15.38 -12.11 19.32
N LYS A 390 -14.68 -13.04 18.67
CA LYS A 390 -13.76 -13.98 19.33
C LYS A 390 -12.32 -13.47 19.41
N TYR A 391 -11.86 -12.81 18.37
CA TYR A 391 -10.45 -12.42 18.16
C TYR A 391 -10.31 -10.97 17.68
N PRO A 392 -10.85 -9.98 18.39
CA PRO A 392 -10.92 -8.59 17.92
C PRO A 392 -9.54 -7.97 17.62
N GLN A 393 -8.49 -8.41 18.29
CA GLN A 393 -7.12 -7.91 18.10
C GLN A 393 -6.29 -8.72 17.10
N SER A 394 -6.87 -9.75 16.49
CA SER A 394 -6.17 -10.61 15.53
C SER A 394 -6.08 -9.95 14.17
N LEU A 395 -4.86 -9.80 13.63
CA LEU A 395 -4.62 -9.18 12.32
C LEU A 395 -5.39 -9.87 11.17
N PRO A 396 -5.38 -11.23 11.03
CA PRO A 396 -6.18 -11.89 10.00
C PRO A 396 -7.66 -11.54 10.03
N VAL A 397 -8.26 -11.47 11.22
CA VAL A 397 -9.68 -11.13 11.40
C VAL A 397 -9.94 -9.65 11.04
N GLN A 398 -9.05 -8.76 11.42
CA GLN A 398 -9.16 -7.34 11.07
C GLN A 398 -9.08 -7.13 9.56
N ILE A 399 -8.15 -7.81 8.88
CA ILE A 399 -8.02 -7.77 7.41
C ILE A 399 -9.28 -8.31 6.75
N LEU A 400 -9.79 -9.48 7.17
CA LEU A 400 -11.05 -10.03 6.66
C LEU A 400 -12.19 -9.03 6.80
N SER A 401 -12.30 -8.40 7.96
CA SER A 401 -13.39 -7.46 8.25
C SER A 401 -13.30 -6.21 7.36
N LEU A 402 -12.12 -5.63 7.18
CA LEU A 402 -11.90 -4.49 6.29
C LEU A 402 -12.18 -4.85 4.82
N ASN A 403 -11.71 -6.02 4.34
CA ASN A 403 -12.00 -6.49 2.99
C ASN A 403 -13.50 -6.70 2.79
N THR A 404 -14.19 -7.29 3.77
CA THR A 404 -15.64 -7.51 3.72
C THR A 404 -16.38 -6.17 3.68
N ILE A 405 -16.01 -5.19 4.51
CA ILE A 405 -16.59 -3.83 4.49
C ILE A 405 -16.39 -3.20 3.12
N THR A 406 -15.19 -3.29 2.54
CA THR A 406 -14.90 -2.73 1.20
C THR A 406 -15.86 -3.30 0.15
N VAL A 407 -15.99 -4.63 0.08
CA VAL A 407 -16.89 -5.28 -0.88
C VAL A 407 -18.35 -4.93 -0.64
N LEU A 408 -18.77 -4.82 0.62
CA LEU A 408 -20.14 -4.39 0.96
C LEU A 408 -20.44 -2.97 0.49
N LEU A 409 -19.49 -2.04 0.64
CA LEU A 409 -19.62 -0.67 0.16
C LEU A 409 -19.69 -0.62 -1.38
N ASP A 410 -18.84 -1.40 -2.08
CA ASP A 410 -18.86 -1.51 -3.54
C ASP A 410 -20.19 -2.06 -4.06
N LYS A 411 -20.75 -3.05 -3.38
CA LYS A 411 -22.06 -3.66 -3.70
C LYS A 411 -23.24 -2.85 -3.15
N ASN A 412 -23.01 -1.67 -2.58
CA ASN A 412 -24.02 -0.80 -1.97
C ASN A 412 -24.84 -1.45 -0.84
N ARG A 413 -24.25 -2.45 -0.14
CA ARG A 413 -24.84 -3.13 1.04
C ARG A 413 -24.58 -2.31 2.31
N LEU A 414 -25.07 -1.08 2.38
CA LEU A 414 -24.71 -0.08 3.38
C LEU A 414 -25.06 -0.48 4.82
N GLN A 415 -26.17 -1.19 5.03
CA GLN A 415 -26.61 -1.62 6.37
C GLN A 415 -25.67 -2.69 6.95
N ASP A 416 -25.23 -3.64 6.13
CA ASP A 416 -24.30 -4.68 6.55
C ASP A 416 -22.91 -4.10 6.82
N ALA A 417 -22.45 -3.16 5.96
CA ALA A 417 -21.20 -2.43 6.18
C ALA A 417 -21.23 -1.65 7.51
N GLU A 418 -22.29 -0.92 7.79
CA GLU A 418 -22.46 -0.15 9.03
C GLU A 418 -22.43 -1.06 10.27
N ARG A 419 -23.12 -2.19 10.21
CA ARG A 419 -23.16 -3.19 11.29
C ARG A 419 -21.76 -3.74 11.56
N LEU A 420 -21.00 -4.08 10.52
CA LEU A 420 -19.65 -4.62 10.65
C LEU A 420 -18.67 -3.55 11.16
N ILE A 421 -18.75 -2.33 10.66
CA ILE A 421 -17.99 -1.17 11.14
C ILE A 421 -18.22 -0.94 12.63
N SER A 422 -19.47 -1.04 13.10
CA SER A 422 -19.80 -0.83 14.53
C SER A 422 -19.19 -1.88 15.46
N LYS A 423 -18.88 -3.07 14.95
CA LYS A 423 -18.26 -4.16 15.70
C LYS A 423 -16.74 -4.15 15.65
N TYR A 424 -16.15 -3.36 14.74
CA TYR A 424 -14.70 -3.32 14.56
C TYR A 424 -14.02 -2.64 15.76
N PRO A 425 -12.97 -3.22 16.37
CA PRO A 425 -12.33 -2.67 17.55
C PRO A 425 -11.40 -1.50 17.20
N GLY A 426 -11.53 -0.42 17.93
CA GLY A 426 -10.63 0.73 17.80
C GLY A 426 -10.94 1.62 16.60
N SER A 427 -9.96 2.43 16.20
CA SER A 427 -10.08 3.44 15.16
C SER A 427 -8.78 3.45 14.35
N SER A 428 -8.59 2.43 13.49
CA SER A 428 -7.49 2.44 12.52
C SER A 428 -7.76 3.47 11.41
N PRO A 429 -6.74 4.03 10.76
CA PRO A 429 -6.92 4.92 9.62
C PRO A 429 -7.78 4.30 8.51
N ASP A 430 -7.57 3.01 8.22
CA ASP A 430 -8.35 2.28 7.21
C ASP A 430 -9.82 2.17 7.58
N LEU A 431 -10.14 1.94 8.86
CA LEU A 431 -11.52 1.92 9.32
C LEU A 431 -12.17 3.31 9.19
N VAL A 432 -11.46 4.38 9.58
CA VAL A 432 -11.96 5.76 9.45
C VAL A 432 -12.20 6.10 7.98
N PHE A 433 -11.32 5.63 7.08
CA PHE A 433 -11.52 5.76 5.63
C PHE A 433 -12.82 5.05 5.17
N GLN A 434 -13.06 3.82 5.62
CA GLN A 434 -14.29 3.08 5.31
C GLN A 434 -15.55 3.75 5.88
N GLN A 435 -15.45 4.34 7.07
CA GLN A 435 -16.53 5.16 7.64
C GLN A 435 -16.82 6.39 6.77
N GLY A 436 -15.78 7.04 6.25
CA GLY A 436 -15.89 8.14 5.30
C GLY A 436 -16.59 7.71 4.01
N ALA A 437 -16.23 6.54 3.46
CA ALA A 437 -16.86 5.98 2.28
C ALA A 437 -18.34 5.63 2.52
N LEU A 438 -18.66 5.06 3.68
CA LEU A 438 -20.06 4.80 4.07
C LEU A 438 -20.88 6.10 4.15
N ALA A 439 -20.33 7.14 4.80
CA ALA A 439 -20.98 8.44 4.91
C ALA A 439 -21.21 9.07 3.52
N PHE A 440 -20.22 8.96 2.62
CA PHE A 440 -20.31 9.44 1.25
C PHE A 440 -21.44 8.74 0.46
N LEU A 441 -21.53 7.41 0.53
CA LEU A 441 -22.58 6.62 -0.11
C LEU A 441 -23.97 6.91 0.49
N LYS A 442 -24.04 7.23 1.77
CA LYS A 442 -25.27 7.73 2.43
C LYS A 442 -25.58 9.19 2.10
N LYS A 443 -24.78 9.85 1.27
CA LYS A 443 -24.88 11.27 0.89
C LYS A 443 -24.69 12.26 2.05
N ASP A 444 -24.12 11.81 3.17
CA ASP A 444 -23.66 12.71 4.23
C ASP A 444 -22.24 13.20 3.92
N TYR A 445 -22.17 14.08 2.94
CA TYR A 445 -20.88 14.54 2.40
C TYR A 445 -20.08 15.35 3.42
N SER A 446 -20.75 16.04 4.33
CA SER A 446 -20.12 16.83 5.39
C SER A 446 -19.41 15.94 6.41
N LEU A 447 -20.02 14.82 6.78
CA LEU A 447 -19.40 13.80 7.64
C LEU A 447 -18.28 13.07 6.89
N ALA A 448 -18.52 12.69 5.62
CA ALA A 448 -17.54 12.03 4.78
C ALA A 448 -16.24 12.85 4.66
N GLN A 449 -16.36 14.16 4.41
CA GLN A 449 -15.22 15.08 4.34
C GLN A 449 -14.39 15.07 5.62
N LYS A 450 -15.04 15.15 6.79
CA LYS A 450 -14.36 15.11 8.09
C LYS A 450 -13.62 13.80 8.34
N LEU A 451 -14.27 12.67 8.00
CA LEU A 451 -13.70 11.35 8.21
C LEU A 451 -12.52 11.07 7.25
N PHE A 452 -12.63 11.46 5.97
CA PHE A 452 -11.51 11.36 5.05
C PHE A 452 -10.34 12.24 5.47
N ARG A 453 -10.59 13.45 5.96
CA ARG A 453 -9.56 14.32 6.54
C ARG A 453 -8.88 13.67 7.75
N GLU A 454 -9.64 13.05 8.64
CA GLU A 454 -9.09 12.33 9.78
C GLU A 454 -8.25 11.13 9.33
N ALA A 455 -8.74 10.34 8.37
CA ALA A 455 -8.00 9.22 7.80
C ALA A 455 -6.68 9.68 7.18
N ALA A 456 -6.69 10.74 6.35
CA ALA A 456 -5.50 11.30 5.70
C ALA A 456 -4.40 11.70 6.70
N ARG A 457 -4.78 12.30 7.83
CA ARG A 457 -3.83 12.73 8.87
C ARG A 457 -3.12 11.58 9.59
N ARG A 458 -3.71 10.39 9.59
CA ARG A 458 -3.29 9.24 10.40
C ARG A 458 -2.78 8.07 9.57
N ALA A 459 -3.05 8.07 8.27
CA ALA A 459 -2.72 6.98 7.36
C ALA A 459 -1.27 7.04 6.85
N SER A 460 -0.82 5.94 6.23
CA SER A 460 0.35 5.92 5.37
C SER A 460 0.10 6.76 4.11
N GLU A 461 1.17 7.20 3.44
CA GLU A 461 1.09 8.15 2.33
C GLU A 461 0.08 7.75 1.26
N THR A 462 0.09 6.50 0.78
CA THR A 462 -0.86 6.03 -0.24
C THR A 462 -2.32 6.08 0.23
N THR A 463 -2.59 5.68 1.47
CA THR A 463 -3.95 5.76 2.04
C THR A 463 -4.33 7.22 2.30
N ALA A 464 -3.35 8.07 2.68
CA ALA A 464 -3.56 9.50 2.88
C ALA A 464 -3.93 10.20 1.56
N GLU A 465 -3.22 9.91 0.47
CA GLU A 465 -3.55 10.45 -0.87
C GLU A 465 -4.97 10.05 -1.31
N ASN A 466 -5.31 8.78 -1.15
CA ASN A 466 -6.66 8.30 -1.46
C ASN A 466 -7.72 8.98 -0.58
N ALA A 467 -7.42 9.22 0.68
CA ALA A 467 -8.34 9.91 1.58
C ALA A 467 -8.50 11.38 1.19
N LEU A 468 -7.43 12.09 0.83
CA LEU A 468 -7.50 13.48 0.35
C LEU A 468 -8.27 13.58 -0.97
N PHE A 469 -8.07 12.63 -1.88
CA PHE A 469 -8.85 12.56 -3.12
C PHE A 469 -10.36 12.38 -2.84
N ASN A 470 -10.72 11.43 -1.96
CA ASN A 470 -12.12 11.22 -1.60
C ASN A 470 -12.71 12.38 -0.78
N GLU A 471 -11.88 13.09 0.00
CA GLU A 471 -12.29 14.32 0.66
C GLU A 471 -12.65 15.41 -0.37
N ASN A 472 -11.85 15.54 -1.45
CA ASN A 472 -12.19 16.45 -2.54
C ASN A 472 -13.54 16.09 -3.18
N LEU A 473 -13.80 14.80 -3.47
CA LEU A 473 -15.10 14.37 -3.97
C LEU A 473 -16.24 14.70 -3.00
N ALA A 474 -16.02 14.54 -1.70
CA ALA A 474 -17.01 14.88 -0.69
C ALA A 474 -17.26 16.39 -0.62
N ALA A 475 -16.18 17.22 -0.68
CA ALA A 475 -16.29 18.68 -0.71
C ALA A 475 -17.08 19.16 -1.94
N LEU A 476 -16.78 18.63 -3.12
CA LEU A 476 -17.51 18.95 -4.36
C LEU A 476 -19.00 18.63 -4.23
N ASN A 477 -19.34 17.44 -3.72
CA ASN A 477 -20.73 17.03 -3.55
C ASN A 477 -21.46 17.80 -2.42
N ALA A 478 -20.73 18.30 -1.43
CA ALA A 478 -21.23 19.20 -0.39
C ALA A 478 -21.40 20.66 -0.87
N ASN A 479 -20.97 20.98 -2.11
CA ASN A 479 -20.81 22.36 -2.63
C ASN A 479 -19.84 23.22 -1.78
N ASP A 480 -18.85 22.63 -1.14
CA ASP A 480 -17.79 23.31 -0.40
C ASP A 480 -16.62 23.67 -1.32
N ALA A 481 -16.78 24.76 -2.07
CA ALA A 481 -15.76 25.24 -2.99
C ALA A 481 -14.47 25.67 -2.27
N SER A 482 -14.58 26.16 -1.04
CA SER A 482 -13.41 26.59 -0.25
C SER A 482 -12.58 25.40 0.24
N GLY A 483 -13.25 24.34 0.70
CA GLY A 483 -12.63 23.07 1.07
C GLY A 483 -11.93 22.42 -0.11
N ALA A 484 -12.61 22.33 -1.26
CA ALA A 484 -12.02 21.78 -2.48
C ALA A 484 -10.79 22.56 -2.95
N ALA A 485 -10.82 23.90 -2.93
CA ALA A 485 -9.67 24.73 -3.31
C ALA A 485 -8.48 24.60 -2.34
N ALA A 486 -8.73 24.39 -1.05
CA ALA A 486 -7.68 24.18 -0.05
C ALA A 486 -6.90 22.87 -0.30
N LEU A 487 -7.58 21.81 -0.79
CA LEU A 487 -6.96 20.52 -1.08
C LEU A 487 -5.93 20.57 -2.21
N ILE A 488 -6.09 21.46 -3.19
CA ILE A 488 -5.07 21.67 -4.25
C ILE A 488 -3.74 22.13 -3.65
N LYS A 489 -3.78 23.01 -2.64
CA LYS A 489 -2.58 23.51 -1.96
C LYS A 489 -1.94 22.43 -1.09
N GLU A 490 -2.76 21.60 -0.45
CA GLU A 490 -2.30 20.50 0.39
C GLU A 490 -1.68 19.36 -0.44
N ALA A 491 -2.18 19.14 -1.65
CA ALA A 491 -1.64 18.16 -2.61
C ALA A 491 -0.42 18.68 -3.40
N ALA A 492 0.16 19.84 -3.03
CA ALA A 492 1.25 20.46 -3.80
C ALA A 492 2.50 19.57 -3.94
N ASP A 493 2.76 18.72 -2.94
CA ASP A 493 3.92 17.84 -2.88
C ASP A 493 3.76 16.55 -3.70
N SER A 494 2.53 16.21 -4.12
CA SER A 494 2.23 15.05 -4.98
C SER A 494 1.65 15.52 -6.31
N SER A 495 2.48 15.52 -7.37
CA SER A 495 2.04 15.93 -8.71
C SER A 495 0.85 15.13 -9.20
N ARG A 496 0.86 13.81 -8.97
CA ARG A 496 -0.21 12.90 -9.37
C ARG A 496 -1.53 13.15 -8.63
N LEU A 497 -1.48 13.32 -7.31
CA LEU A 497 -2.67 13.62 -6.51
C LEU A 497 -3.24 14.98 -6.90
N ARG A 498 -2.39 15.99 -7.06
CA ARG A 498 -2.78 17.34 -7.48
C ARG A 498 -3.45 17.33 -8.85
N GLU A 499 -2.89 16.61 -9.81
CA GLU A 499 -3.47 16.45 -11.14
C GLU A 499 -4.86 15.81 -11.08
N SER A 500 -5.01 14.73 -10.29
CA SER A 500 -6.29 14.05 -10.11
C SER A 500 -7.34 14.94 -9.45
N ILE A 501 -6.97 15.72 -8.43
CA ILE A 501 -7.89 16.67 -7.75
C ILE A 501 -8.32 17.78 -8.71
N LEU A 502 -7.39 18.36 -9.47
CA LEU A 502 -7.70 19.41 -10.45
C LEU A 502 -8.64 18.89 -11.55
N PHE A 503 -8.40 17.67 -12.04
CA PHE A 503 -9.26 17.02 -13.00
C PHE A 503 -10.68 16.86 -12.47
N GLU A 504 -10.85 16.28 -11.29
CA GLU A 504 -12.18 16.05 -10.70
C GLU A 504 -12.94 17.35 -10.46
N GLN A 505 -12.26 18.43 -10.07
CA GLN A 505 -12.91 19.72 -9.91
C GLN A 505 -13.40 20.29 -11.26
N ALA A 506 -12.57 20.19 -12.31
CA ALA A 506 -12.94 20.64 -13.64
C ALA A 506 -14.08 19.78 -14.23
N HIS A 507 -13.97 18.46 -14.12
CA HIS A 507 -14.98 17.49 -14.57
C HIS A 507 -16.32 17.68 -13.85
N TYR A 508 -16.30 17.86 -12.53
CA TYR A 508 -17.49 18.11 -11.74
C TYR A 508 -18.18 19.42 -12.12
N ALA A 509 -17.39 20.48 -12.37
CA ALA A 509 -17.91 21.76 -12.85
C ALA A 509 -18.55 21.61 -14.24
N ALA A 510 -17.91 20.85 -15.14
CA ALA A 510 -18.45 20.55 -16.48
C ALA A 510 -19.79 19.81 -16.43
N LYS A 511 -19.88 18.74 -15.63
CA LYS A 511 -21.13 17.96 -15.49
C LYS A 511 -22.31 18.76 -14.94
N ARG A 512 -22.05 19.84 -14.22
CA ARG A 512 -23.05 20.77 -13.71
C ARG A 512 -23.25 22.02 -14.55
N MET A 513 -22.55 22.11 -15.68
CA MET A 513 -22.54 23.30 -16.51
C MET A 513 -22.28 24.59 -15.73
N ALA A 514 -21.35 24.49 -14.75
CA ALA A 514 -21.00 25.62 -13.90
C ALA A 514 -20.31 26.73 -14.71
N PRO A 515 -20.53 28.02 -14.42
CA PRO A 515 -19.97 29.12 -15.20
C PRO A 515 -18.46 29.10 -15.37
N GLN A 516 -17.72 28.56 -14.38
CA GLN A 516 -16.27 28.43 -14.39
C GLN A 516 -15.75 27.15 -15.06
N ALA A 517 -16.62 26.28 -15.58
CA ALA A 517 -16.25 24.97 -16.11
C ALA A 517 -15.25 25.07 -17.28
N ALA A 518 -15.49 25.97 -18.23
CA ALA A 518 -14.62 26.17 -19.38
C ALA A 518 -13.20 26.62 -18.97
N GLU A 519 -13.09 27.53 -18.01
CA GLU A 519 -11.82 28.02 -17.49
C GLU A 519 -11.06 26.92 -16.75
N LEU A 520 -11.73 26.16 -15.87
CA LEU A 520 -11.13 25.07 -15.13
C LEU A 520 -10.61 23.96 -16.05
N LEU A 521 -11.37 23.60 -17.09
CA LEU A 521 -10.94 22.61 -18.08
C LEU A 521 -9.76 23.10 -18.90
N ALA A 522 -9.77 24.33 -19.39
CA ALA A 522 -8.66 24.90 -20.16
C ALA A 522 -7.37 24.96 -19.33
N ASN A 523 -7.46 25.39 -18.08
CA ASN A 523 -6.34 25.39 -17.14
C ASN A 523 -5.82 23.97 -16.87
N PHE A 524 -6.70 23.02 -16.64
CA PHE A 524 -6.31 21.62 -16.43
C PHE A 524 -5.60 21.04 -17.66
N ILE A 525 -6.17 21.21 -18.87
CA ILE A 525 -5.60 20.67 -20.13
C ILE A 525 -4.18 21.19 -20.37
N THR A 526 -3.90 22.44 -19.95
CA THR A 526 -2.56 23.06 -20.08
C THR A 526 -1.55 22.42 -19.11
N LEU A 527 -1.98 22.05 -17.90
CA LEU A 527 -1.13 21.52 -16.83
C LEU A 527 -1.03 20.00 -16.82
N ALA A 528 -1.97 19.30 -17.47
CA ALA A 528 -2.10 17.85 -17.40
C ALA A 528 -0.92 17.13 -18.07
N GLU A 529 -0.35 16.18 -17.32
CA GLU A 529 0.71 15.27 -17.76
C GLU A 529 0.13 13.91 -18.17
N THR A 530 -0.97 13.47 -17.56
CA THR A 530 -1.63 12.18 -17.80
C THR A 530 -2.50 12.23 -19.08
N PRO A 531 -2.12 11.52 -20.17
CA PRO A 531 -2.86 11.59 -21.43
C PRO A 531 -4.34 11.25 -21.31
N ALA A 532 -4.68 10.19 -20.56
CA ALA A 532 -6.07 9.75 -20.40
C ALA A 532 -6.97 10.79 -19.72
N LEU A 533 -6.46 11.51 -18.71
CA LEU A 533 -7.18 12.59 -18.04
C LEU A 533 -7.33 13.80 -18.96
N LYS A 534 -6.29 14.09 -19.75
CA LYS A 534 -6.31 15.18 -20.72
C LYS A 534 -7.33 14.95 -21.85
N THR A 535 -7.41 13.71 -22.35
CA THR A 535 -8.43 13.29 -23.33
C THR A 535 -9.84 13.49 -22.77
N GLN A 536 -10.11 13.03 -21.53
CA GLN A 536 -11.43 13.20 -20.92
C GLN A 536 -11.76 14.69 -20.69
N ALA A 537 -10.80 15.49 -20.25
CA ALA A 537 -11.00 16.93 -20.07
C ALA A 537 -11.33 17.65 -21.40
N ARG A 538 -10.73 17.23 -22.53
CA ARG A 538 -11.07 17.76 -23.87
C ARG A 538 -12.49 17.38 -24.29
N LEU A 539 -12.93 16.14 -24.02
CA LEU A 539 -14.31 15.71 -24.27
C LEU A 539 -15.31 16.57 -23.46
N ASP A 540 -15.00 16.78 -22.17
CA ASP A 540 -15.83 17.62 -21.30
C ASP A 540 -15.83 19.09 -21.76
N GLN A 541 -14.69 19.60 -22.23
CA GLN A 541 -14.57 20.98 -22.74
C GLN A 541 -15.42 21.18 -24.02
N ALA A 542 -15.39 20.22 -24.93
CA ALA A 542 -16.23 20.26 -26.13
C ALA A 542 -17.73 20.18 -25.75
N GLU A 543 -18.10 19.35 -24.78
CA GLU A 543 -19.47 19.25 -24.28
C GLU A 543 -19.94 20.57 -23.65
N VAL A 544 -19.12 21.21 -22.83
CA VAL A 544 -19.41 22.53 -22.22
C VAL A 544 -19.57 23.60 -23.32
N ALA A 545 -18.64 23.65 -24.29
CA ALA A 545 -18.64 24.63 -25.36
C ALA A 545 -19.91 24.52 -26.24
N LEU A 546 -20.38 23.31 -26.56
CA LEU A 546 -21.61 23.07 -27.32
C LEU A 546 -22.89 23.47 -26.56
N ASN A 547 -22.86 23.40 -25.23
CA ASN A 547 -24.00 23.75 -24.40
C ASN A 547 -24.04 25.24 -23.99
N LEU A 548 -23.10 26.07 -24.42
CA LEU A 548 -23.17 27.52 -24.26
C LEU A 548 -24.29 28.12 -25.13
N ASN A 549 -24.74 29.30 -24.80
CA ASN A 549 -25.72 30.02 -25.58
C ASN A 549 -25.24 31.45 -25.92
N PRO A 550 -24.76 31.72 -27.17
CA PRO A 550 -24.60 30.79 -28.29
C PRO A 550 -23.49 29.74 -28.07
N PRO A 551 -23.52 28.59 -28.77
CA PRO A 551 -22.44 27.58 -28.70
C PRO A 551 -21.11 28.17 -29.18
N ASP A 552 -20.01 27.80 -28.46
CA ASP A 552 -18.65 28.13 -28.84
C ASP A 552 -18.12 27.09 -29.83
N LEU A 553 -18.50 27.25 -31.10
CA LEU A 553 -18.10 26.33 -32.18
C LEU A 553 -16.61 26.42 -32.51
N GLU A 554 -15.92 27.54 -32.22
CA GLU A 554 -14.49 27.70 -32.46
C GLU A 554 -13.70 26.74 -31.57
N THR A 555 -13.99 26.71 -30.28
CA THR A 555 -13.40 25.78 -29.33
C THR A 555 -13.68 24.31 -29.71
N VAL A 556 -14.91 23.99 -30.13
CA VAL A 556 -15.26 22.62 -30.50
C VAL A 556 -14.48 22.16 -31.72
N GLN A 557 -14.41 22.97 -32.78
CA GLN A 557 -13.70 22.67 -34.03
C GLN A 557 -12.17 22.53 -33.82
N ALA A 558 -11.61 23.19 -32.81
CA ALA A 558 -10.22 23.01 -32.45
C ALA A 558 -9.97 21.67 -31.71
N ILE A 559 -10.96 21.16 -30.98
CA ILE A 559 -10.79 19.99 -30.09
C ILE A 559 -11.14 18.68 -30.81
N LEU A 560 -12.25 18.60 -31.54
CA LEU A 560 -12.74 17.35 -32.14
C LEU A 560 -11.70 16.64 -33.03
N PRO A 561 -10.95 17.33 -33.92
CA PRO A 561 -9.93 16.68 -34.73
C PRO A 561 -8.72 16.14 -33.95
N LEU A 562 -8.49 16.66 -32.73
CA LEU A 562 -7.44 16.13 -31.84
C LEU A 562 -7.91 14.81 -31.22
N LEU A 563 -9.16 14.76 -30.78
CA LEU A 563 -9.77 13.57 -30.16
C LEU A 563 -9.89 12.40 -31.17
N GLU A 564 -10.16 12.68 -32.44
CA GLU A 564 -10.24 11.65 -33.48
C GLU A 564 -8.91 10.91 -33.73
N LYS A 565 -7.79 11.52 -33.33
CA LYS A 565 -6.43 10.95 -33.46
C LYS A 565 -5.98 10.19 -32.22
N GLU A 566 -6.74 10.26 -31.14
CA GLU A 566 -6.40 9.63 -29.86
C GLU A 566 -6.97 8.21 -29.76
N GLN A 567 -6.35 7.36 -28.94
CA GLN A 567 -6.90 6.05 -28.60
C GLN A 567 -7.98 6.24 -27.53
N LEU A 568 -9.24 6.17 -27.93
CA LEU A 568 -10.38 6.35 -27.06
C LEU A 568 -10.92 5.00 -26.53
N SER A 569 -11.41 5.01 -25.29
CA SER A 569 -12.21 3.90 -24.78
C SER A 569 -13.56 3.82 -25.52
N PRO A 570 -14.27 2.68 -25.48
CA PRO A 570 -15.61 2.57 -26.09
C PRO A 570 -16.58 3.66 -25.61
N GLU A 571 -16.53 4.01 -24.32
CA GLU A 571 -17.36 5.05 -23.73
C GLU A 571 -16.98 6.45 -24.25
N GLN A 572 -15.69 6.74 -24.36
CA GLN A 572 -15.19 8.00 -24.92
C GLN A 572 -15.49 8.11 -26.43
N THR A 573 -15.38 6.99 -27.18
CA THR A 573 -15.75 6.95 -28.60
C THR A 573 -17.22 7.29 -28.79
N MET A 574 -18.11 6.77 -27.95
CA MET A 574 -19.51 7.10 -27.97
C MET A 574 -19.79 8.56 -27.58
N GLN A 575 -19.05 9.10 -26.59
CA GLN A 575 -19.14 10.50 -26.21
C GLN A 575 -18.71 11.41 -27.38
N LEU A 576 -17.61 11.09 -28.05
CA LEU A 576 -17.14 11.82 -29.23
C LEU A 576 -18.15 11.78 -30.37
N ALA A 577 -18.75 10.60 -30.64
CA ALA A 577 -19.77 10.47 -31.66
C ALA A 577 -21.01 11.39 -31.39
N ARG A 578 -21.40 11.49 -30.13
CA ARG A 578 -22.48 12.41 -29.70
C ARG A 578 -22.09 13.88 -29.86
N LEU A 579 -20.86 14.24 -29.55
CA LEU A 579 -20.33 15.61 -29.70
C LEU A 579 -20.32 16.02 -31.19
N ASN A 580 -19.90 15.11 -32.08
CA ASN A 580 -19.95 15.36 -33.54
C ASN A 580 -21.37 15.61 -34.02
N ILE A 581 -22.37 14.81 -33.58
CA ILE A 581 -23.78 15.02 -33.91
C ILE A 581 -24.25 16.42 -33.46
N LEU A 582 -23.92 16.83 -32.25
CA LEU A 582 -24.33 18.12 -31.68
C LEU A 582 -23.64 19.31 -32.36
N GLU A 583 -22.39 19.16 -32.76
CA GLU A 583 -21.64 20.18 -33.50
C GLU A 583 -22.24 20.39 -34.87
N GLU A 584 -22.46 19.31 -35.65
CA GLU A 584 -23.06 19.34 -36.97
C GLU A 584 -24.52 19.88 -36.93
N GLU A 585 -25.28 19.52 -35.89
CA GLU A 585 -26.62 20.07 -35.63
C GLU A 585 -26.58 21.59 -35.39
N SER A 586 -25.61 22.04 -34.56
CA SER A 586 -25.45 23.47 -34.23
C SER A 586 -25.10 24.30 -35.47
N ARG A 587 -24.46 23.70 -36.46
CA ARG A 587 -24.15 24.30 -37.77
C ARG A 587 -25.28 24.13 -38.77
N GLN A 588 -26.37 23.46 -38.39
CA GLN A 588 -27.51 23.13 -39.28
C GLN A 588 -27.12 22.24 -40.48
N GLU A 589 -26.04 21.45 -40.32
CA GLU A 589 -25.58 20.47 -41.32
C GLU A 589 -26.31 19.15 -41.15
N TRP A 590 -27.64 19.18 -41.39
CA TRP A 590 -28.53 18.05 -41.11
C TRP A 590 -28.10 16.72 -41.77
N PRO A 591 -27.67 16.68 -43.06
CA PRO A 591 -27.23 15.44 -43.68
C PRO A 591 -26.02 14.81 -42.98
N SER A 592 -25.06 15.63 -42.56
CA SER A 592 -23.88 15.18 -41.82
C SER A 592 -24.27 14.64 -40.43
N ALA A 593 -25.09 15.38 -39.69
CA ALA A 593 -25.61 14.99 -38.38
C ALA A 593 -26.38 13.66 -38.41
N ILE A 594 -27.21 13.44 -39.46
CA ILE A 594 -27.90 12.17 -39.69
C ILE A 594 -26.90 11.03 -39.89
N GLN A 595 -25.88 11.25 -40.71
CA GLN A 595 -24.86 10.23 -40.96
C GLN A 595 -24.07 9.92 -39.69
N SER A 596 -23.66 10.91 -38.90
CA SER A 596 -22.98 10.74 -37.62
C SER A 596 -23.85 10.03 -36.60
N CYS A 597 -25.14 10.31 -36.57
CA CYS A 597 -26.09 9.61 -35.69
C CYS A 597 -26.25 8.12 -36.09
N ARG A 598 -26.29 7.79 -37.36
CA ARG A 598 -26.31 6.40 -37.85
C ARG A 598 -25.02 5.65 -37.50
N ARG A 599 -23.86 6.33 -37.56
CA ARG A 599 -22.58 5.75 -37.09
C ARG A 599 -22.60 5.50 -35.59
N ALA A 600 -23.12 6.42 -34.78
CA ALA A 600 -23.24 6.26 -33.33
C ALA A 600 -24.14 5.05 -32.97
N ILE A 601 -25.27 4.86 -33.70
CA ILE A 601 -26.12 3.67 -33.53
C ILE A 601 -25.37 2.39 -33.86
N ALA A 602 -24.55 2.38 -34.91
CA ALA A 602 -23.73 1.22 -35.28
C ALA A 602 -22.62 0.91 -34.26
N LEU A 603 -22.17 1.90 -33.51
CA LEU A 603 -21.16 1.74 -32.42
C LEU A 603 -21.80 1.20 -31.12
N ASP A 604 -23.10 1.39 -30.91
CA ASP A 604 -23.82 0.92 -29.70
C ASP A 604 -24.20 -0.57 -29.81
N SER A 605 -23.17 -1.44 -29.82
CA SER A 605 -23.35 -2.89 -29.98
C SER A 605 -24.19 -3.55 -28.87
N GLU A 606 -24.26 -2.92 -27.69
CA GLU A 606 -25.05 -3.41 -26.55
C GLU A 606 -26.46 -2.80 -26.46
N GLY A 607 -26.77 -1.86 -27.33
CA GLY A 607 -28.07 -1.20 -27.35
C GLY A 607 -28.40 -0.32 -26.14
N LYS A 608 -27.38 0.02 -25.35
CA LYS A 608 -27.58 0.81 -24.12
C LYS A 608 -28.11 2.22 -24.34
N GLN A 609 -27.84 2.80 -25.51
CA GLN A 609 -28.24 4.15 -25.87
C GLN A 609 -29.16 4.17 -27.10
N ALA A 610 -29.57 3.01 -27.56
CA ALA A 610 -30.32 2.84 -28.80
C ALA A 610 -31.57 3.76 -28.87
N ASP A 611 -32.42 3.73 -27.85
CA ASP A 611 -33.67 4.53 -27.83
C ASP A 611 -33.37 6.03 -27.97
N MET A 612 -32.34 6.53 -27.30
CA MET A 612 -31.96 7.93 -27.32
C MET A 612 -31.37 8.35 -28.68
N LEU A 613 -30.59 7.46 -29.29
CA LEU A 613 -29.99 7.69 -30.61
C LEU A 613 -31.02 7.62 -31.72
N TYR A 614 -31.99 6.68 -31.67
CA TYR A 614 -33.10 6.61 -32.62
C TYR A 614 -34.03 7.81 -32.50
N LEU A 615 -34.33 8.28 -31.28
CA LEU A 615 -35.08 9.52 -31.08
C LEU A 615 -34.36 10.71 -31.73
N LYS A 616 -33.04 10.82 -31.48
CA LYS A 616 -32.20 11.88 -32.07
C LYS A 616 -32.15 11.81 -33.58
N LEU A 617 -32.04 10.61 -34.16
CA LEU A 617 -32.08 10.40 -35.60
C LEU A 617 -33.41 10.85 -36.20
N GLY A 618 -34.53 10.52 -35.57
CA GLY A 618 -35.86 10.96 -36.00
C GLY A 618 -36.02 12.48 -35.98
N GLU A 619 -35.51 13.17 -34.95
CA GLU A 619 -35.47 14.63 -34.86
C GLU A 619 -34.64 15.26 -36.01
N LEU A 620 -33.46 14.72 -36.29
CA LEU A 620 -32.57 15.21 -37.34
C LEU A 620 -33.20 15.01 -38.74
N LEU A 621 -33.80 13.85 -39.01
CA LEU A 621 -34.51 13.57 -40.23
C LEU A 621 -35.69 14.53 -40.42
N TYR A 622 -36.46 14.80 -39.37
CA TYR A 622 -37.55 15.78 -39.41
C TYR A 622 -37.03 17.18 -39.75
N LYS A 623 -35.93 17.63 -39.12
CA LYS A 623 -35.31 18.93 -39.43
C LYS A 623 -34.75 19.01 -40.85
N ASN A 624 -34.29 17.88 -41.41
CA ASN A 624 -33.83 17.79 -42.80
C ASN A 624 -34.97 17.78 -43.81
N GLY A 625 -36.23 17.55 -43.40
CA GLY A 625 -37.38 17.44 -44.27
C GLY A 625 -37.71 16.00 -44.69
N ASP A 626 -37.00 15.00 -44.21
CA ASP A 626 -37.19 13.57 -44.51
C ASP A 626 -38.29 12.96 -43.63
N PHE A 627 -39.50 13.52 -43.69
CA PHE A 627 -40.60 13.19 -42.77
C PHE A 627 -41.00 11.72 -42.80
N HIS A 628 -40.94 11.07 -43.97
CA HIS A 628 -41.29 9.66 -44.11
C HIS A 628 -40.28 8.76 -43.37
N GLU A 629 -39.00 9.01 -43.51
CA GLU A 629 -37.97 8.26 -42.83
C GLU A 629 -38.00 8.54 -41.32
N ALA A 630 -38.21 9.81 -40.92
CA ALA A 630 -38.39 10.17 -39.52
C ALA A 630 -39.54 9.39 -38.87
N GLN A 631 -40.67 9.24 -39.57
CA GLN A 631 -41.78 8.45 -39.07
C GLN A 631 -41.42 6.97 -38.91
N LEU A 632 -40.69 6.38 -39.85
CA LEU A 632 -40.27 4.97 -39.77
C LEU A 632 -39.31 4.72 -38.60
N VAL A 633 -38.37 5.63 -38.37
CA VAL A 633 -37.38 5.50 -37.30
C VAL A 633 -38.00 5.66 -35.91
N LEU A 634 -39.07 6.48 -35.78
CA LEU A 634 -39.76 6.75 -34.51
C LEU A 634 -40.96 5.80 -34.25
N GLN A 635 -41.27 4.89 -35.18
CA GLN A 635 -42.26 3.84 -34.91
C GLN A 635 -41.65 2.78 -33.97
N PRO A 636 -42.36 2.38 -32.87
CA PRO A 636 -41.89 1.36 -31.94
C PRO A 636 -41.81 -0.03 -32.56
#